data_e3405318c2ce512d920e9a13fe40625d
#
_entry.id   e3405318c2ce512d920e9a13fe40625d
#
_cell.length_a   1.000
_cell.length_b   1.000
_cell.length_c   1.000
_cell.angle_alpha   90.00
_cell.angle_beta   90.00
_cell.angle_gamma   90.00
#
_symmetry.space_group_name_H-M   'P 1'
#
loop_
_entity.id
_entity.type
_entity.pdbx_description
1 polymer ?
#
loop_
_entity_poly.entity_id
_entity_poly.type
_entity_poly.pdbx_seq_one_letter_code
_entity_poly.pdbx_strand_id
1 'polypeptide(L)'
;TYRVRGTKEPFYTLNIVNGILSSSEVKKVAKTYHVTITEYLNAVLLHALLEKQKSENPYRLLPVRIAMPVNLRRFFPSKTLRNFITMIYPSIDPRLGEYRFEEIVLHVHNYMQYYINEKFLRGDITTNAATQRNPFIRIVPLFLKDFVVRLFYTRVQDKNSSAGLTNMGALKVPEDMAPYLERFDICMGQPFSSRTNCAIISFQDTLTIGFASSIKEADVERYFFQKLVRDGIHVKIESNRK
;
A
#
# COMPACT_ATOMS: atom_id res chain seq x y z
N THR A 1 -6.77 -14.32 -3.58
CA THR A 1 -5.57 -13.50 -3.35
C THR A 1 -4.74 -14.11 -2.25
N TYR A 2 -3.41 -14.10 -2.39
CA TYR A 2 -2.46 -14.53 -1.37
C TYR A 2 -2.62 -13.69 -0.09
N ARG A 3 -2.49 -14.32 1.05
CA ARG A 3 -2.48 -13.68 2.36
C ARG A 3 -1.21 -14.06 3.10
N VAL A 4 -0.47 -13.07 3.55
CA VAL A 4 0.73 -13.28 4.35
C VAL A 4 0.38 -14.14 5.56
N ARG A 5 1.09 -15.26 5.73
CA ARG A 5 0.96 -16.16 6.86
C ARG A 5 2.05 -15.88 7.88
N GLY A 6 1.79 -16.22 9.13
CA GLY A 6 2.74 -16.07 10.21
C GLY A 6 2.08 -16.26 11.58
N THR A 7 2.92 -16.33 12.59
CA THR A 7 2.53 -16.45 13.99
C THR A 7 1.95 -15.13 14.47
N LYS A 8 0.71 -15.11 14.90
CA LYS A 8 0.07 -13.90 15.39
C LYS A 8 0.75 -13.38 16.65
N GLU A 9 0.92 -12.08 16.71
CA GLU A 9 1.26 -11.42 17.97
C GLU A 9 0.10 -11.42 18.96
N PRO A 10 0.37 -11.25 20.27
CA PRO A 10 -0.67 -11.03 21.26
C PRO A 10 -1.57 -9.85 20.89
N PHE A 11 -2.80 -9.86 21.39
CA PHE A 11 -3.75 -8.80 21.16
C PHE A 11 -3.15 -7.44 21.60
N TYR A 12 -3.38 -6.39 20.84
CA TYR A 12 -2.80 -5.04 21.03
C TYR A 12 -1.27 -4.90 20.80
N THR A 13 -0.62 -5.90 20.23
CA THR A 13 0.80 -5.80 19.85
C THR A 13 0.92 -5.48 18.36
N LEU A 14 1.67 -4.45 18.03
CA LEU A 14 1.99 -4.05 16.67
C LEU A 14 3.51 -3.98 16.49
N ASN A 15 4.02 -4.78 15.58
CA ASN A 15 5.42 -4.72 15.16
C ASN A 15 5.60 -3.62 14.11
N ILE A 16 6.55 -2.74 14.36
CA ILE A 16 6.88 -1.63 13.46
C ILE A 16 8.32 -1.81 13.01
N VAL A 17 8.53 -1.69 11.71
CA VAL A 17 9.86 -1.66 11.07
C VAL A 17 9.91 -0.46 10.16
N ASN A 18 10.76 0.50 10.48
CA ASN A 18 11.00 1.70 9.69
C ASN A 18 12.30 1.55 8.90
N GLY A 19 12.26 1.74 7.60
CA GLY A 19 13.41 1.97 6.75
C GLY A 19 13.55 3.44 6.46
N ILE A 20 14.73 3.98 6.73
CA ILE A 20 15.08 5.38 6.52
C ILE A 20 16.08 5.44 5.36
N LEU A 21 15.72 6.19 4.31
CA LEU A 21 16.42 6.23 3.04
C LEU A 21 16.56 7.67 2.53
N SER A 22 17.44 7.89 1.55
CA SER A 22 17.45 9.13 0.75
C SER A 22 16.37 9.06 -0.33
N SER A 23 15.48 10.04 -0.38
CA SER A 23 14.45 10.12 -1.45
C SER A 23 15.08 10.37 -2.82
N SER A 24 16.24 11.02 -2.88
CA SER A 24 17.00 11.23 -4.12
C SER A 24 17.61 9.93 -4.65
N GLU A 25 18.12 9.03 -3.79
CA GLU A 25 18.58 7.69 -4.20
C GLU A 25 17.43 6.85 -4.75
N VAL A 26 16.31 6.76 -4.03
CA VAL A 26 15.14 6.02 -4.48
C VAL A 26 14.62 6.56 -5.82
N LYS A 27 14.59 7.91 -5.98
CA LYS A 27 14.19 8.55 -7.23
C LYS A 27 15.14 8.24 -8.38
N LYS A 28 16.45 8.18 -8.12
CA LYS A 28 17.46 7.81 -9.13
C LYS A 28 17.22 6.38 -9.63
N VAL A 29 17.01 5.43 -8.72
CA VAL A 29 16.72 4.03 -9.08
C VAL A 29 15.38 3.91 -9.80
N ALA A 30 14.31 4.54 -9.33
CA ALA A 30 13.02 4.52 -10.02
C ALA A 30 13.12 5.04 -11.46
N LYS A 31 13.95 6.07 -11.70
CA LYS A 31 14.20 6.59 -13.04
C LYS A 31 14.92 5.63 -13.97
N THR A 32 15.74 4.69 -13.50
CA THR A 32 16.36 3.66 -14.37
C THR A 32 15.31 2.71 -14.94
N TYR A 33 14.17 2.56 -14.26
CA TYR A 33 13.01 1.81 -14.74
C TYR A 33 11.97 2.69 -15.45
N HIS A 34 12.23 3.99 -15.62
CA HIS A 34 11.30 4.99 -16.22
C HIS A 34 9.96 5.11 -15.48
N VAL A 35 9.95 4.94 -14.17
CA VAL A 35 8.74 4.98 -13.33
C VAL A 35 8.87 5.98 -12.17
N THR A 36 7.75 6.27 -11.52
CA THR A 36 7.71 7.08 -10.30
C THR A 36 8.18 6.28 -9.07
N ILE A 37 8.55 6.98 -7.99
CA ILE A 37 8.89 6.34 -6.70
C ILE A 37 7.73 5.45 -6.22
N THR A 38 6.49 5.89 -6.36
CA THR A 38 5.32 5.12 -5.93
C THR A 38 5.16 3.83 -6.73
N GLU A 39 5.31 3.87 -8.04
CA GLU A 39 5.26 2.69 -8.91
C GLU A 39 6.38 1.71 -8.59
N TYR A 40 7.62 2.22 -8.44
CA TYR A 40 8.77 1.41 -8.07
C TYR A 40 8.56 0.70 -6.73
N LEU A 41 8.19 1.42 -5.66
CA LEU A 41 7.98 0.84 -4.33
C LEU A 41 6.78 -0.12 -4.28
N ASN A 42 5.73 0.09 -5.09
CA ASN A 42 4.67 -0.91 -5.29
C ASN A 42 5.21 -2.20 -5.93
N ALA A 43 6.06 -2.07 -6.95
CA ALA A 43 6.67 -3.24 -7.60
C ALA A 43 7.59 -4.01 -6.62
N VAL A 44 8.37 -3.29 -5.79
CA VAL A 44 9.20 -3.90 -4.74
C VAL A 44 8.34 -4.65 -3.71
N LEU A 45 7.19 -4.08 -3.30
CA LEU A 45 6.29 -4.75 -2.35
C LEU A 45 5.62 -5.99 -2.98
N LEU A 46 5.18 -5.92 -4.25
CA LEU A 46 4.67 -7.09 -4.97
C LEU A 46 5.73 -8.20 -5.06
N HIS A 47 6.97 -7.84 -5.40
CA HIS A 47 8.08 -8.78 -5.46
C HIS A 47 8.34 -9.41 -4.08
N ALA A 48 8.40 -8.62 -3.00
CA ALA A 48 8.59 -9.13 -1.64
C ALA A 48 7.50 -10.11 -1.20
N LEU A 49 6.24 -9.81 -1.55
CA LEU A 49 5.10 -10.68 -1.28
C LEU A 49 5.13 -11.98 -2.11
N LEU A 50 5.60 -11.93 -3.36
CA LEU A 50 5.82 -13.13 -4.19
C LEU A 50 6.92 -14.01 -3.61
N GLU A 51 8.05 -13.43 -3.20
CA GLU A 51 9.14 -14.17 -2.56
C GLU A 51 8.71 -14.82 -1.24
N LYS A 52 7.95 -14.08 -0.42
CA LYS A 52 7.36 -14.66 0.80
C LYS A 52 6.42 -15.82 0.49
N GLN A 53 5.55 -15.68 -0.52
CA GLN A 53 4.64 -16.76 -0.92
C GLN A 53 5.39 -17.99 -1.42
N LYS A 54 6.43 -17.81 -2.25
CA LYS A 54 7.28 -18.90 -2.75
C LYS A 54 7.97 -19.62 -1.61
N SER A 55 8.47 -18.90 -0.60
CA SER A 55 9.11 -19.50 0.58
C SER A 55 8.15 -20.30 1.45
N GLU A 56 6.86 -19.96 1.47
CA GLU A 56 5.84 -20.69 2.22
C GLU A 56 5.37 -21.96 1.49
N ASN A 57 5.06 -21.84 0.21
CA ASN A 57 4.59 -22.95 -0.60
C ASN A 57 4.80 -22.66 -2.10
N PRO A 58 5.90 -23.16 -2.70
CA PRO A 58 6.20 -22.91 -4.11
C PRO A 58 5.23 -23.60 -5.08
N TYR A 59 4.51 -24.63 -4.64
CA TYR A 59 3.62 -25.42 -5.50
C TYR A 59 2.20 -24.87 -5.58
N ARG A 60 1.81 -23.96 -4.68
CA ARG A 60 0.46 -23.39 -4.64
C ARG A 60 0.50 -21.88 -4.59
N LEU A 61 0.84 -21.27 -5.70
CA LEU A 61 0.88 -19.83 -5.84
C LEU A 61 -0.53 -19.26 -6.08
N LEU A 62 -0.78 -18.09 -5.50
CA LEU A 62 -2.02 -17.33 -5.60
C LEU A 62 -1.70 -15.91 -6.07
N PRO A 63 -2.65 -15.22 -6.74
CA PRO A 63 -2.45 -13.82 -7.11
C PRO A 63 -2.09 -12.96 -5.89
N VAL A 64 -1.09 -12.11 -6.05
CA VAL A 64 -0.67 -11.11 -5.07
C VAL A 64 -1.24 -9.76 -5.47
N ARG A 65 -1.84 -9.04 -4.52
CA ARG A 65 -2.52 -7.78 -4.77
C ARG A 65 -2.25 -6.78 -3.64
N ILE A 66 -1.93 -5.55 -4.00
CA ILE A 66 -1.73 -4.45 -3.05
C ILE A 66 -2.95 -3.52 -3.09
N ALA A 67 -3.48 -3.16 -1.93
CA ALA A 67 -4.48 -2.11 -1.80
C ALA A 67 -3.79 -0.76 -1.69
N MET A 68 -4.02 0.14 -2.65
CA MET A 68 -3.41 1.46 -2.71
C MET A 68 -4.46 2.57 -2.79
N PRO A 69 -4.51 3.49 -1.81
CA PRO A 69 -5.40 4.65 -1.87
C PRO A 69 -4.88 5.70 -2.85
N VAL A 70 -5.78 6.25 -3.65
CA VAL A 70 -5.53 7.38 -4.56
C VAL A 70 -6.25 8.61 -4.05
N ASN A 71 -5.50 9.70 -3.83
CA ASN A 71 -6.07 10.98 -3.39
C ASN A 71 -6.77 11.69 -4.54
N LEU A 72 -8.09 11.75 -4.48
CA LEU A 72 -8.94 12.33 -5.50
C LEU A 72 -8.86 13.86 -5.58
N ARG A 73 -8.35 14.54 -4.53
CA ARG A 73 -8.16 16.00 -4.54
C ARG A 73 -7.16 16.49 -5.59
N ARG A 74 -6.32 15.59 -6.10
CA ARG A 74 -5.39 15.87 -7.20
C ARG A 74 -6.12 16.05 -8.55
N PHE A 75 -7.29 15.45 -8.69
CA PHE A 75 -8.08 15.43 -9.93
C PHE A 75 -9.34 16.27 -9.82
N PHE A 76 -9.92 16.33 -8.64
CA PHE A 76 -11.20 17.01 -8.39
C PHE A 76 -11.05 17.97 -7.22
N PRO A 77 -11.23 19.30 -7.45
CA PRO A 77 -11.15 20.29 -6.39
C PRO A 77 -12.23 20.01 -5.33
N SER A 78 -11.80 19.91 -4.08
CA SER A 78 -12.71 19.69 -2.96
C SER A 78 -12.18 20.32 -1.67
N LYS A 79 -13.04 21.03 -0.96
CA LYS A 79 -12.79 21.62 0.37
C LYS A 79 -13.17 20.68 1.53
N THR A 80 -13.63 19.47 1.22
CA THR A 80 -14.05 18.52 2.27
C THR A 80 -12.88 18.09 3.14
N LEU A 81 -13.09 18.02 4.44
CA LEU A 81 -12.15 17.45 5.41
C LEU A 81 -12.34 15.93 5.57
N ARG A 82 -13.37 15.35 4.94
CA ARG A 82 -13.60 13.89 4.95
C ARG A 82 -12.63 13.19 4.01
N ASN A 83 -12.51 11.87 4.18
CA ASN A 83 -11.75 11.03 3.24
C ASN A 83 -12.31 11.20 1.82
N PHE A 84 -11.44 11.65 0.91
CA PHE A 84 -11.75 11.79 -0.50
C PHE A 84 -10.71 11.03 -1.31
N ILE A 85 -10.83 9.71 -1.20
CA ILE A 85 -9.93 8.73 -1.81
C ILE A 85 -10.74 7.67 -2.55
N THR A 86 -10.12 7.02 -3.53
CA THR A 86 -10.54 5.74 -4.07
C THR A 86 -9.42 4.72 -3.91
N MET A 87 -9.75 3.44 -4.06
CA MET A 87 -8.77 2.35 -3.93
C MET A 87 -8.49 1.74 -5.28
N ILE A 88 -7.22 1.54 -5.60
CA ILE A 88 -6.78 0.72 -6.73
C ILE A 88 -6.00 -0.48 -6.21
N TYR A 89 -5.88 -1.52 -7.06
CA TYR A 89 -5.37 -2.82 -6.64
C TYR A 89 -4.37 -3.39 -7.65
N PRO A 90 -3.16 -2.80 -7.80
CA PRO A 90 -2.13 -3.43 -8.62
C PRO A 90 -1.87 -4.85 -8.15
N SER A 91 -1.78 -5.78 -9.10
CA SER A 91 -1.72 -7.21 -8.78
C SER A 91 -0.91 -7.98 -9.79
N ILE A 92 -0.27 -9.07 -9.34
CA ILE A 92 0.45 -10.04 -10.17
C ILE A 92 -0.13 -11.43 -9.91
N ASP A 93 -0.32 -12.20 -10.98
CA ASP A 93 -0.78 -13.59 -10.89
C ASP A 93 0.36 -14.56 -11.25
N PRO A 94 1.07 -15.13 -10.27
CA PRO A 94 2.20 -16.02 -10.52
C PRO A 94 1.81 -17.36 -11.17
N ARG A 95 0.53 -17.66 -11.32
CA ARG A 95 0.06 -18.84 -12.04
C ARG A 95 0.23 -18.71 -13.56
N LEU A 96 0.38 -17.47 -14.05
CA LEU A 96 0.62 -17.19 -15.47
C LEU A 96 2.08 -17.36 -15.89
N GLY A 97 2.99 -17.58 -14.94
CA GLY A 97 4.41 -17.76 -15.18
C GLY A 97 5.27 -17.02 -14.16
N GLU A 98 6.59 -17.19 -14.31
CA GLU A 98 7.54 -16.43 -13.51
C GLU A 98 7.69 -15.00 -14.05
N TYR A 99 7.77 -14.05 -13.12
CA TYR A 99 7.97 -12.63 -13.44
C TYR A 99 9.36 -12.19 -13.04
N ARG A 100 10.10 -11.60 -13.98
CA ARG A 100 11.28 -10.80 -13.67
C ARG A 100 10.84 -9.48 -13.02
N PHE A 101 11.74 -8.87 -12.27
CA PHE A 101 11.38 -7.64 -11.55
C PHE A 101 10.97 -6.49 -12.50
N GLU A 102 11.63 -6.38 -13.65
CA GLU A 102 11.32 -5.41 -14.69
C GLU A 102 9.89 -5.57 -15.23
N GLU A 103 9.43 -6.82 -15.35
CA GLU A 103 8.06 -7.12 -15.80
C GLU A 103 7.04 -6.72 -14.74
N ILE A 104 7.37 -6.91 -13.45
CA ILE A 104 6.52 -6.44 -12.34
C ILE A 104 6.42 -4.91 -12.37
N VAL A 105 7.56 -4.20 -12.55
CA VAL A 105 7.59 -2.74 -12.62
C VAL A 105 6.73 -2.24 -13.78
N LEU A 106 6.91 -2.82 -14.98
CA LEU A 106 6.14 -2.43 -16.17
C LEU A 106 4.64 -2.70 -15.98
N HIS A 107 4.29 -3.83 -15.37
CA HIS A 107 2.90 -4.16 -15.09
C HIS A 107 2.26 -3.16 -14.13
N VAL A 108 2.95 -2.80 -13.04
CA VAL A 108 2.49 -1.79 -12.09
C VAL A 108 2.34 -0.43 -12.76
N HIS A 109 3.32 -0.02 -13.57
CA HIS A 109 3.28 1.23 -14.30
C HIS A 109 2.05 1.32 -15.20
N ASN A 110 1.85 0.33 -16.08
CA ASN A 110 0.72 0.30 -17.00
C ASN A 110 -0.63 0.27 -16.26
N TYR A 111 -0.71 -0.52 -15.18
CA TYR A 111 -1.89 -0.58 -14.34
C TYR A 111 -2.21 0.79 -13.73
N MET A 112 -1.22 1.45 -13.14
CA MET A 112 -1.43 2.75 -12.50
C MET A 112 -1.77 3.83 -13.52
N GLN A 113 -1.14 3.86 -14.68
CA GLN A 113 -1.49 4.79 -15.77
C GLN A 113 -2.94 4.61 -16.26
N TYR A 114 -3.39 3.36 -16.34
CA TYR A 114 -4.76 3.05 -16.77
C TYR A 114 -5.82 3.46 -15.73
N TYR A 115 -5.56 3.19 -14.44
CA TYR A 115 -6.56 3.42 -13.38
C TYR A 115 -6.49 4.80 -12.74
N ILE A 116 -5.32 5.46 -12.75
CA ILE A 116 -5.13 6.80 -12.17
C ILE A 116 -5.26 7.87 -13.26
N ASN A 117 -6.42 7.94 -13.88
CA ASN A 117 -6.76 9.00 -14.81
C ASN A 117 -8.14 9.59 -14.49
N GLU A 118 -8.37 10.83 -14.89
CA GLU A 118 -9.58 11.57 -14.54
C GLU A 118 -10.86 10.87 -15.02
N LYS A 119 -10.86 10.26 -16.22
CA LYS A 119 -12.05 9.62 -16.79
C LYS A 119 -12.46 8.40 -15.99
N PHE A 120 -11.50 7.54 -15.66
CA PHE A 120 -11.75 6.34 -14.84
C PHE A 120 -12.20 6.72 -13.43
N LEU A 121 -11.46 7.64 -12.78
CA LEU A 121 -11.79 8.10 -11.42
C LEU A 121 -13.16 8.77 -11.34
N ARG A 122 -13.56 9.53 -12.38
CA ARG A 122 -14.89 10.12 -12.46
C ARG A 122 -15.99 9.05 -12.55
N GLY A 123 -15.76 8.01 -13.35
CA GLY A 123 -16.67 6.86 -13.45
C GLY A 123 -16.85 6.15 -12.11
N ASP A 124 -15.76 5.87 -11.41
CA ASP A 124 -15.76 5.22 -10.08
C ASP A 124 -16.52 6.06 -9.04
N ILE A 125 -16.23 7.38 -8.95
CA ILE A 125 -16.96 8.30 -8.07
C ILE A 125 -18.46 8.31 -8.40
N THR A 126 -18.83 8.36 -9.68
CA THR A 126 -20.21 8.40 -10.13
C THR A 126 -20.96 7.15 -9.72
N THR A 127 -20.35 5.98 -9.90
CA THR A 127 -20.92 4.68 -9.52
C THR A 127 -21.13 4.60 -8.00
N ASN A 128 -20.12 5.00 -7.23
CA ASN A 128 -20.21 5.03 -5.76
C ASN A 128 -21.28 5.99 -5.27
N ALA A 129 -21.38 7.20 -5.85
CA ALA A 129 -22.38 8.19 -5.51
C ALA A 129 -23.80 7.75 -5.91
N ALA A 130 -23.97 7.11 -7.07
CA ALA A 130 -25.25 6.57 -7.52
C ALA A 130 -25.76 5.48 -6.57
N THR A 131 -24.89 4.60 -6.11
CA THR A 131 -25.23 3.57 -5.11
C THR A 131 -25.74 4.21 -3.80
N GLN A 132 -25.08 5.24 -3.31
CA GLN A 132 -25.48 5.93 -2.08
C GLN A 132 -26.78 6.77 -2.24
N ARG A 133 -27.09 7.23 -3.45
CA ARG A 133 -28.30 8.01 -3.77
C ARG A 133 -29.51 7.13 -4.03
N ASN A 134 -29.35 5.83 -4.18
CA ASN A 134 -30.44 4.91 -4.44
C ASN A 134 -31.47 4.98 -3.29
N PRO A 135 -32.74 5.34 -3.56
CA PRO A 135 -33.77 5.51 -2.54
C PRO A 135 -34.04 4.22 -1.76
N PHE A 136 -33.98 3.07 -2.40
CA PHE A 136 -34.15 1.77 -1.74
C PHE A 136 -33.07 1.50 -0.70
N ILE A 137 -31.82 1.90 -0.98
CA ILE A 137 -30.73 1.79 -0.02
C ILE A 137 -30.89 2.79 1.12
N ARG A 138 -31.46 3.97 0.85
CA ARG A 138 -31.66 5.03 1.87
C ARG A 138 -32.72 4.66 2.90
N ILE A 139 -33.78 3.95 2.50
CA ILE A 139 -34.90 3.55 3.37
C ILE A 139 -34.47 2.43 4.35
N VAL A 140 -33.48 1.62 4.00
CA VAL A 140 -33.02 0.53 4.89
C VAL A 140 -32.52 1.08 6.22
N PRO A 141 -33.01 0.60 7.39
CA PRO A 141 -32.54 1.02 8.70
C PRO A 141 -31.02 0.84 8.90
N LEU A 142 -30.40 1.72 9.69
CA LEU A 142 -28.94 1.78 9.83
C LEU A 142 -28.36 0.46 10.37
N PHE A 143 -29.01 -0.17 11.36
CA PHE A 143 -28.55 -1.43 11.94
C PHE A 143 -28.49 -2.58 10.90
N LEU A 144 -29.45 -2.58 9.95
CA LEU A 144 -29.46 -3.58 8.88
C LEU A 144 -28.38 -3.26 7.82
N LYS A 145 -28.19 -1.97 7.50
CA LYS A 145 -27.06 -1.52 6.66
C LYS A 145 -25.73 -1.94 7.24
N ASP A 146 -25.51 -1.67 8.51
CA ASP A 146 -24.25 -2.00 9.20
C ASP A 146 -23.99 -3.51 9.18
N PHE A 147 -25.03 -4.31 9.41
CA PHE A 147 -24.91 -5.77 9.32
C PHE A 147 -24.53 -6.25 7.91
N VAL A 148 -25.22 -5.74 6.88
CA VAL A 148 -24.95 -6.12 5.46
C VAL A 148 -23.57 -5.62 5.04
N VAL A 149 -23.23 -4.38 5.35
CA VAL A 149 -21.92 -3.78 5.02
C VAL A 149 -20.80 -4.55 5.73
N ARG A 150 -20.97 -4.88 7.01
CA ARG A 150 -20.00 -5.68 7.78
C ARG A 150 -19.81 -7.07 7.19
N LEU A 151 -20.91 -7.75 6.82
CA LEU A 151 -20.86 -9.06 6.19
C LEU A 151 -20.17 -9.01 4.82
N PHE A 152 -20.49 -7.99 4.01
CA PHE A 152 -19.86 -7.77 2.71
C PHE A 152 -18.38 -7.43 2.85
N TYR A 153 -18.03 -6.53 3.77
CA TYR A 153 -16.65 -6.15 4.03
C TYR A 153 -15.81 -7.35 4.43
N THR A 154 -16.27 -8.15 5.39
CA THR A 154 -15.53 -9.32 5.88
C THR A 154 -15.45 -10.46 4.86
N ARG A 155 -16.45 -10.60 3.97
CA ARG A 155 -16.49 -11.69 2.98
C ARG A 155 -15.83 -11.34 1.66
N VAL A 156 -15.89 -10.11 1.22
CA VAL A 156 -15.50 -9.69 -0.13
C VAL A 156 -14.28 -8.78 -0.09
N GLN A 157 -14.35 -7.66 0.62
CA GLN A 157 -13.31 -6.63 0.55
C GLN A 157 -12.05 -7.02 1.31
N ASP A 158 -12.23 -7.68 2.44
CA ASP A 158 -11.14 -8.13 3.32
C ASP A 158 -10.27 -9.23 2.69
N LYS A 159 -10.81 -9.95 1.70
CA LYS A 159 -10.11 -11.04 0.98
C LYS A 159 -9.37 -10.57 -0.27
N ASN A 160 -9.45 -9.29 -0.62
CA ASN A 160 -9.03 -8.81 -1.93
C ASN A 160 -7.60 -8.26 -1.99
N SER A 161 -6.89 -8.13 -0.87
CA SER A 161 -5.51 -7.64 -0.86
C SER A 161 -4.59 -8.49 0.00
N SER A 162 -3.33 -8.60 -0.42
CA SER A 162 -2.24 -9.25 0.31
C SER A 162 -1.62 -8.32 1.33
N ALA A 163 -1.48 -7.05 0.97
CA ALA A 163 -0.97 -5.96 1.81
C ALA A 163 -1.57 -4.63 1.38
N GLY A 164 -1.47 -3.61 2.23
CA GLY A 164 -1.73 -2.22 1.89
C GLY A 164 -0.44 -1.45 1.66
N LEU A 165 -0.45 -0.50 0.71
CA LEU A 165 0.61 0.48 0.55
C LEU A 165 0.01 1.87 0.40
N THR A 166 0.41 2.81 1.25
CA THR A 166 0.05 4.22 1.13
C THR A 166 1.29 5.08 0.97
N ASN A 167 1.22 6.06 0.09
CA ASN A 167 2.27 7.05 -0.07
C ASN A 167 1.70 8.46 0.17
N MET A 168 2.09 9.07 1.28
CA MET A 168 1.69 10.44 1.63
C MET A 168 2.41 11.48 0.77
N GLY A 169 3.52 11.10 0.13
CA GLY A 169 4.36 12.00 -0.64
C GLY A 169 5.25 12.90 0.21
N ALA A 170 5.75 13.97 -0.37
CA ALA A 170 6.60 14.94 0.32
C ALA A 170 5.76 15.85 1.20
N LEU A 171 6.08 15.87 2.49
CA LEU A 171 5.43 16.71 3.47
C LEU A 171 6.03 18.13 3.40
N LYS A 172 5.14 19.11 3.33
CA LYS A 172 5.53 20.51 3.41
C LYS A 172 5.16 21.05 4.77
N VAL A 173 6.10 21.67 5.44
CA VAL A 173 5.92 22.36 6.71
C VAL A 173 6.25 23.84 6.52
N PRO A 174 5.75 24.74 7.39
CA PRO A 174 6.19 26.15 7.42
C PRO A 174 7.71 26.27 7.52
N GLU A 175 8.29 27.27 6.87
CA GLU A 175 9.76 27.44 6.79
C GLU A 175 10.42 27.65 8.16
N ASP A 176 9.71 28.30 9.07
CA ASP A 176 10.12 28.53 10.46
C ASP A 176 10.16 27.25 11.30
N MET A 177 9.40 26.23 10.95
CA MET A 177 9.36 24.92 11.62
C MET A 177 10.38 23.93 11.05
N ALA A 178 10.72 24.06 9.77
CA ALA A 178 11.58 23.09 9.08
C ALA A 178 12.93 22.82 9.75
N PRO A 179 13.65 23.81 10.34
CA PRO A 179 14.93 23.58 11.01
C PRO A 179 14.86 22.74 12.29
N TYR A 180 13.67 22.61 12.90
CA TYR A 180 13.44 21.86 14.13
C TYR A 180 12.96 20.43 13.89
N LEU A 181 12.78 20.03 12.61
CA LEU A 181 12.25 18.74 12.22
C LEU A 181 13.31 17.95 11.45
N GLU A 182 13.64 16.77 11.93
CA GLU A 182 14.59 15.88 11.27
C GLU A 182 13.90 14.99 10.24
N ARG A 183 12.80 14.36 10.63
CA ARG A 183 12.01 13.46 9.77
C ARG A 183 10.59 13.30 10.28
N PHE A 184 9.77 12.65 9.47
CA PHE A 184 8.45 12.16 9.85
C PHE A 184 8.40 10.65 9.71
N ASP A 185 7.86 9.98 10.72
CA ASP A 185 7.54 8.57 10.68
C ASP A 185 6.04 8.38 10.52
N ILE A 186 5.65 7.34 9.80
CA ILE A 186 4.24 7.02 9.57
C ILE A 186 3.97 5.56 9.91
N CYS A 187 2.94 5.32 10.70
CA CYS A 187 2.49 3.99 11.03
C CYS A 187 1.04 3.81 10.63
N MET A 188 0.74 2.78 9.84
CA MET A 188 -0.64 2.41 9.54
C MET A 188 -1.19 1.49 10.61
N GLY A 189 -2.47 1.73 10.98
CA GLY A 189 -3.22 0.75 11.76
C GLY A 189 -3.39 -0.57 11.00
N GLN A 190 -3.60 -1.65 11.74
CA GLN A 190 -3.84 -2.98 11.16
C GLN A 190 -5.32 -3.16 10.83
N PRO A 191 -5.71 -3.32 9.57
CA PRO A 191 -7.02 -3.88 9.25
C PRO A 191 -7.05 -5.37 9.61
N PHE A 192 -8.23 -5.89 9.88
CA PHE A 192 -8.41 -7.30 10.29
C PHE A 192 -7.89 -8.33 9.28
N SER A 193 -7.75 -7.95 8.02
CA SER A 193 -7.43 -8.84 6.89
C SER A 193 -5.97 -8.87 6.49
N SER A 194 -5.34 -7.72 6.47
CA SER A 194 -3.95 -7.57 6.06
C SER A 194 -3.05 -7.64 7.29
N ARG A 195 -2.09 -8.56 7.28
CA ARG A 195 -1.16 -8.75 8.41
C ARG A 195 0.06 -7.85 8.36
N THR A 196 0.31 -7.25 7.21
CA THR A 196 1.43 -6.33 6.98
C THR A 196 0.96 -5.21 6.08
N ASN A 197 1.18 -3.97 6.48
CA ASN A 197 0.91 -2.76 5.69
C ASN A 197 2.15 -1.89 5.63
N CYS A 198 2.31 -1.19 4.51
CA CYS A 198 3.42 -0.31 4.22
C CYS A 198 2.93 1.13 4.07
N ALA A 199 3.55 2.07 4.74
CA ALA A 199 3.29 3.49 4.61
C ALA A 199 4.58 4.24 4.28
N ILE A 200 4.49 5.22 3.40
CA ILE A 200 5.62 5.97 2.88
C ILE A 200 5.36 7.45 3.09
N ILE A 201 6.34 8.16 3.62
CA ILE A 201 6.34 9.60 3.80
C ILE A 201 7.74 10.15 3.52
N SER A 202 7.83 11.34 2.97
CA SER A 202 9.13 12.01 2.83
C SER A 202 9.09 13.43 3.33
N PHE A 203 10.23 13.86 3.87
CA PHE A 203 10.46 15.22 4.30
C PHE A 203 11.90 15.61 3.92
N GLN A 204 12.07 16.71 3.20
CA GLN A 204 13.35 17.06 2.57
C GLN A 204 13.87 15.90 1.73
N ASP A 205 15.10 15.42 1.95
CA ASP A 205 15.65 14.25 1.27
C ASP A 205 15.45 12.94 2.04
N THR A 206 14.87 12.98 3.24
CA THR A 206 14.61 11.78 4.04
C THR A 206 13.27 11.15 3.62
N LEU A 207 13.31 9.89 3.22
CA LEU A 207 12.14 9.06 2.92
C LEU A 207 12.03 7.96 3.97
N THR A 208 10.93 7.93 4.69
CA THR A 208 10.64 6.88 5.67
C THR A 208 9.60 5.91 5.12
N ILE A 209 9.94 4.62 5.17
CA ILE A 209 9.04 3.53 4.81
C ILE A 209 8.74 2.75 6.08
N GLY A 210 7.53 2.91 6.60
CA GLY A 210 7.06 2.25 7.82
C GLY A 210 6.22 1.01 7.48
N PHE A 211 6.66 -0.15 7.96
CA PHE A 211 5.85 -1.36 7.99
C PHE A 211 5.18 -1.52 9.34
N ALA A 212 3.90 -1.87 9.33
CA ALA A 212 3.14 -2.24 10.50
C ALA A 212 2.62 -3.67 10.33
N SER A 213 2.98 -4.56 11.27
CA SER A 213 2.70 -5.99 11.16
C SER A 213 2.13 -6.55 12.47
N SER A 214 1.14 -7.47 12.35
CA SER A 214 0.52 -8.20 13.48
C SER A 214 1.04 -9.64 13.60
N ILE A 215 2.14 -9.96 12.94
CA ILE A 215 2.79 -11.27 13.01
C ILE A 215 4.25 -11.13 13.46
N LYS A 216 4.77 -12.22 14.02
CA LYS A 216 6.14 -12.26 14.56
C LYS A 216 7.21 -12.25 13.46
N GLU A 217 6.92 -12.84 12.31
CA GLU A 217 7.86 -12.92 11.19
C GLU A 217 7.95 -11.59 10.45
N ALA A 218 9.17 -11.17 10.06
CA ALA A 218 9.46 -9.96 9.32
C ALA A 218 9.92 -10.26 7.87
N ASP A 219 9.43 -11.34 7.28
CA ASP A 219 9.94 -11.82 5.98
C ASP A 219 9.60 -10.86 4.84
N VAL A 220 8.39 -10.27 4.84
CA VAL A 220 7.98 -9.32 3.80
C VAL A 220 8.85 -8.08 3.86
N GLU A 221 9.05 -7.54 5.07
CA GLU A 221 9.90 -6.38 5.35
C GLU A 221 11.35 -6.67 4.93
N ARG A 222 11.85 -7.87 5.27
CA ARG A 222 13.18 -8.31 4.92
C ARG A 222 13.37 -8.39 3.40
N TYR A 223 12.49 -9.07 2.67
CA TYR A 223 12.58 -9.16 1.21
C TYR A 223 12.45 -7.79 0.55
N PHE A 224 11.59 -6.92 1.09
CA PHE A 224 11.41 -5.57 0.58
C PHE A 224 12.71 -4.75 0.71
N PHE A 225 13.28 -4.65 1.90
CA PHE A 225 14.50 -3.86 2.12
C PHE A 225 15.72 -4.49 1.47
N GLN A 226 15.82 -5.81 1.41
CA GLN A 226 16.89 -6.49 0.66
C GLN A 226 16.86 -6.16 -0.82
N LYS A 227 15.68 -6.04 -1.42
CA LYS A 227 15.56 -5.63 -2.83
C LYS A 227 16.08 -4.19 -3.02
N LEU A 228 15.70 -3.26 -2.15
CA LEU A 228 16.21 -1.88 -2.20
C LEU A 228 17.74 -1.82 -2.09
N VAL A 229 18.32 -2.56 -1.16
CA VAL A 229 19.79 -2.63 -0.99
C VAL A 229 20.47 -3.23 -2.22
N ARG A 230 19.91 -4.29 -2.81
CA ARG A 230 20.41 -4.89 -4.07
C ARG A 230 20.36 -3.91 -5.25
N ASP A 231 19.40 -2.99 -5.24
CA ASP A 231 19.30 -1.93 -6.25
C ASP A 231 20.22 -0.73 -5.95
N GLY A 232 21.06 -0.82 -4.91
CA GLY A 232 22.08 0.20 -4.56
C GLY A 232 21.56 1.33 -3.69
N ILE A 233 20.40 1.16 -3.03
CA ILE A 233 19.84 2.16 -2.12
C ILE A 233 20.33 1.87 -0.69
N HIS A 234 20.86 2.90 -0.01
CA HIS A 234 21.23 2.80 1.40
C HIS A 234 19.99 2.81 2.28
N VAL A 235 19.88 1.85 3.20
CA VAL A 235 18.73 1.70 4.09
C VAL A 235 19.20 1.58 5.53
N LYS A 236 18.77 2.50 6.39
CA LYS A 236 18.88 2.37 7.85
C LYS A 236 17.58 1.80 8.39
N ILE A 237 17.65 0.72 9.17
CA ILE A 237 16.48 0.07 9.76
C ILE A 237 16.36 0.40 11.23
N GLU A 238 15.17 0.81 11.65
CA GLU A 238 14.77 0.97 13.05
C GLU A 238 13.54 0.10 13.31
N SER A 239 13.47 -0.59 14.45
CA SER A 239 12.37 -1.49 14.77
C SER A 239 12.09 -1.54 16.26
N ASN A 240 10.82 -1.74 16.63
CA ASN A 240 10.41 -2.05 18.00
C ASN A 240 10.40 -3.57 18.30
N ARG A 241 10.81 -4.40 17.34
CA ARG A 241 10.95 -5.85 17.55
C ARG A 241 12.11 -6.13 18.50
N LYS A 242 11.89 -7.06 19.42
CA LYS A 242 12.89 -7.61 20.32
C LYS A 242 13.55 -8.83 19.73
#